data_0d8c92b7efbb56054e4dfe204927e33e
#
_entry.id   0d8c92b7efbb56054e4dfe204927e33e
#
_cell.length_a   1.000
_cell.length_b   1.000
_cell.length_c   1.000
_cell.angle_alpha   90.00
_cell.angle_beta   90.00
_cell.angle_gamma   90.00
#
_symmetry.space_group_name_H-M   'P 1'
#
loop_
_entity.id
_entity.type
_entity.pdbx_description
1 polymer ?
#
loop_
_entity_poly.entity_id
_entity_poly.type
_entity_poly.pdbx_seq_one_letter_code
_entity_poly.pdbx_strand_id
1 'polypeptide(L)'
;MVSVVRFKRIVADSILSYSTHAYPKEGILLLRGKTEKDEILITEVLIPPLATHGRGFSGFSSFMLPMDLSVIGISHSHPSGALRPSIHDLNHFYGKIMVIAAYPYESYSNIGVFNSHGNKLPHEVLPDSQHSGSEMTNEW
;
A
#
# COMPACT_ATOMS: atom_id res chain seq x y z
N MET A 1 -10.76 -3.28 -15.13
CA MET A 1 -11.24 -2.66 -13.88
C MET A 1 -10.98 -3.57 -12.69
N VAL A 2 -10.43 -3.02 -11.65
CA VAL A 2 -10.12 -3.82 -10.46
C VAL A 2 -11.39 -4.07 -9.65
N SER A 3 -11.67 -5.32 -9.32
CA SER A 3 -12.87 -5.68 -8.56
C SER A 3 -12.58 -5.88 -7.07
N VAL A 4 -11.40 -6.40 -6.73
CA VAL A 4 -11.03 -6.57 -5.34
C VAL A 4 -9.53 -6.57 -5.21
N VAL A 5 -9.05 -6.02 -4.09
CA VAL A 5 -7.63 -5.98 -3.77
C VAL A 5 -7.43 -6.78 -2.48
N ARG A 6 -6.49 -7.70 -2.51
CA ARG A 6 -6.17 -8.50 -1.34
C ARG A 6 -4.74 -8.21 -0.91
N PHE A 7 -4.57 -8.14 0.39
CA PHE A 7 -3.26 -7.91 1.00
C PHE A 7 -2.81 -9.19 1.67
N LYS A 8 -1.57 -9.60 1.44
CA LYS A 8 -0.97 -10.52 2.39
C LYS A 8 -0.95 -9.83 3.76
N ARG A 9 -1.15 -10.59 4.82
CA ARG A 9 -1.22 -10.01 6.15
C ARG A 9 0.03 -9.20 6.48
N ILE A 10 1.20 -9.75 6.14
CA ILE A 10 2.46 -9.06 6.43
C ILE A 10 2.52 -7.71 5.72
N VAL A 11 1.90 -7.58 4.57
CA VAL A 11 1.89 -6.32 3.84
C VAL A 11 1.05 -5.28 4.59
N ALA A 12 -0.16 -5.65 4.98
CA ALA A 12 -1.03 -4.72 5.71
C ALA A 12 -0.38 -4.30 7.02
N ASP A 13 0.19 -5.25 7.74
CA ASP A 13 0.86 -4.95 9.01
C ASP A 13 2.06 -4.04 8.79
N SER A 14 2.81 -4.26 7.72
CA SER A 14 3.97 -3.43 7.40
C SER A 14 3.56 -1.99 7.05
N ILE A 15 2.47 -1.84 6.33
CA ILE A 15 1.96 -0.51 6.00
C ILE A 15 1.61 0.24 7.27
N LEU A 16 0.89 -0.39 8.18
CA LEU A 16 0.50 0.26 9.44
C LEU A 16 1.72 0.59 10.29
N SER A 17 2.66 -0.33 10.38
CA SER A 17 3.86 -0.13 11.18
C SER A 17 4.73 0.99 10.62
N TYR A 18 4.93 1.00 9.31
CA TYR A 18 5.74 2.03 8.67
C TYR A 18 5.08 3.40 8.83
N SER A 19 3.77 3.45 8.69
CA SER A 19 3.03 4.71 8.85
C SER A 19 3.18 5.26 10.27
N THR A 20 3.12 4.38 11.25
CA THR A 20 3.31 4.76 12.64
C THR A 20 4.70 5.34 12.87
N HIS A 21 5.73 4.71 12.29
CA HIS A 21 7.09 5.21 12.44
C HIS A 21 7.31 6.55 11.73
N ALA A 22 6.65 6.76 10.62
CA ALA A 22 6.80 8.01 9.88
C ALA A 22 6.09 9.17 10.55
N TYR A 23 5.03 8.87 11.31
CA TYR A 23 4.23 9.92 11.95
C TYR A 23 5.13 10.87 12.75
N PRO A 24 4.96 12.19 12.69
CA PRO A 24 3.86 12.92 12.06
C PRO A 24 4.03 13.24 10.58
N LYS A 25 5.02 12.67 9.92
CA LYS A 25 5.22 12.87 8.49
C LYS A 25 4.42 11.84 7.72
N GLU A 26 4.17 12.13 6.46
CA GLU A 26 3.58 11.14 5.55
C GLU A 26 4.64 10.11 5.19
N GLY A 27 4.25 8.85 5.26
CA GLY A 27 5.09 7.76 4.79
C GLY A 27 4.65 7.33 3.42
N ILE A 28 5.60 6.91 2.60
CA ILE A 28 5.32 6.43 1.25
C ILE A 28 6.00 5.10 1.06
N LEU A 29 5.24 4.13 0.52
CA LEU A 29 5.77 2.82 0.19
C LEU A 29 5.34 2.45 -1.21
N LEU A 30 6.20 1.73 -1.92
CA LEU A 30 5.82 1.11 -3.18
C LEU A 30 5.17 -0.22 -2.89
N LEU A 31 4.19 -0.58 -3.70
CA LEU A 31 3.46 -1.82 -3.54
C LEU A 31 3.75 -2.73 -4.70
N ARG A 32 4.18 -3.94 -4.39
CA ARG A 32 4.45 -4.95 -5.40
C ARG A 32 3.40 -6.03 -5.30
N GLY A 33 2.98 -6.57 -6.43
CA GLY A 33 1.94 -7.58 -6.39
C GLY A 33 1.68 -8.22 -7.72
N LYS A 34 0.61 -8.98 -7.76
CA LYS A 34 0.19 -9.72 -8.95
C LYS A 34 -1.22 -9.31 -9.30
N THR A 35 -1.46 -9.20 -10.60
CA THR A 35 -2.80 -8.95 -11.11
C THR A 35 -3.24 -10.18 -11.87
N GLU A 36 -4.42 -10.67 -11.54
CA GLU A 36 -5.00 -11.78 -12.26
C GLU A 36 -6.44 -11.43 -12.55
N LYS A 37 -6.77 -11.23 -13.82
CA LYS A 37 -8.07 -10.73 -14.24
C LYS A 37 -8.33 -9.40 -13.55
N ASP A 38 -9.40 -9.31 -12.77
CA ASP A 38 -9.77 -8.08 -12.10
C ASP A 38 -9.28 -8.01 -10.67
N GLU A 39 -8.48 -8.98 -10.24
CA GLU A 39 -8.08 -9.06 -8.84
C GLU A 39 -6.60 -8.76 -8.69
N ILE A 40 -6.28 -8.11 -7.59
CA ILE A 40 -4.89 -7.77 -7.28
C ILE A 40 -4.56 -8.39 -5.94
N LEU A 41 -3.38 -9.03 -5.86
CA LEU A 41 -2.82 -9.48 -4.60
C LEU A 41 -1.55 -8.70 -4.34
N ILE A 42 -1.53 -7.93 -3.26
CA ILE A 42 -0.34 -7.17 -2.87
C ILE A 42 0.52 -8.08 -2.01
N THR A 43 1.73 -8.34 -2.50
CA THR A 43 2.60 -9.35 -1.91
C THR A 43 3.74 -8.79 -1.09
N GLU A 44 4.17 -7.55 -1.34
CA GLU A 44 5.23 -6.94 -0.55
C GLU A 44 5.24 -5.44 -0.69
N VAL A 45 5.90 -4.79 0.25
CA VAL A 45 6.10 -3.34 0.22
C VAL A 45 7.59 -3.06 0.08
N LEU A 46 7.90 -1.94 -0.53
CA LEU A 46 9.28 -1.51 -0.69
C LEU A 46 9.38 -0.04 -0.32
N ILE A 47 10.48 0.33 0.31
CA ILE A 47 10.76 1.73 0.58
C ILE A 47 11.26 2.34 -0.72
N PRO A 48 10.68 3.46 -1.17
CA PRO A 48 11.11 4.05 -2.45
C PRO A 48 12.57 4.45 -2.41
N PRO A 49 13.28 4.27 -3.52
CA PRO A 49 14.64 4.78 -3.59
C PRO A 49 14.58 6.30 -3.50
N LEU A 50 15.60 6.87 -2.92
CA LEU A 50 15.64 8.32 -2.75
C LEU A 50 14.44 8.82 -2.00
N ALA A 51 14.01 8.01 -1.05
CA ALA A 51 12.98 8.44 -0.12
C ALA A 51 13.42 9.76 0.38
N THR A 52 12.60 10.73 0.18
CA THR A 52 13.17 11.95 0.24
C THR A 52 13.20 12.56 1.56
N HIS A 53 14.01 13.18 1.87
CA HIS A 53 14.53 13.93 2.92
C HIS A 53 13.49 14.77 3.64
N GLY A 54 12.41 14.17 4.09
CA GLY A 54 11.39 14.86 4.81
C GLY A 54 10.46 15.68 3.95
N ARG A 55 10.58 15.56 2.64
CA ARG A 55 9.67 16.25 1.75
C ARG A 55 8.40 15.50 1.50
N GLY A 56 8.24 14.33 2.08
CA GLY A 56 7.10 13.53 1.84
C GLY A 56 6.98 13.21 0.37
N PHE A 57 5.77 13.12 -0.08
CA PHE A 57 5.52 12.69 -1.43
C PHE A 57 5.97 13.71 -2.47
N SER A 58 6.03 14.98 -2.11
CA SER A 58 6.36 16.00 -3.08
C SER A 58 7.76 15.84 -3.66
N GLY A 59 8.63 15.09 -2.98
CA GLY A 59 9.96 14.83 -3.51
C GLY A 59 10.08 13.59 -4.33
N PHE A 60 8.99 12.84 -4.49
CA PHE A 60 9.01 11.58 -5.20
C PHE A 60 8.53 11.77 -6.63
N SER A 61 9.23 11.15 -7.58
CA SER A 61 8.84 11.24 -8.97
C SER A 61 8.75 9.85 -9.57
N SER A 62 7.74 9.61 -10.39
CA SER A 62 7.55 8.30 -10.98
C SER A 62 8.69 7.88 -11.88
N PHE A 63 9.42 8.83 -12.48
CA PHE A 63 10.53 8.42 -13.34
C PHE A 63 11.73 7.96 -12.54
N MET A 64 11.72 8.13 -11.23
CA MET A 64 12.77 7.59 -10.38
C MET A 64 12.49 6.14 -9.98
N LEU A 65 11.32 5.63 -10.33
CA LEU A 65 11.01 4.23 -10.06
C LEU A 65 11.78 3.34 -11.02
N PRO A 66 12.23 2.18 -10.54
CA PRO A 66 12.79 1.22 -11.47
C PRO A 66 11.71 0.75 -12.44
N MET A 67 12.14 0.31 -13.60
CA MET A 67 11.22 -0.29 -14.55
C MET A 67 10.84 -1.67 -14.07
N ASP A 68 9.96 -1.69 -13.11
CA ASP A 68 9.54 -2.93 -12.47
C ASP A 68 8.03 -3.04 -12.59
N LEU A 69 7.61 -3.89 -13.52
CA LEU A 69 6.20 -4.05 -13.80
C LEU A 69 5.43 -4.70 -12.66
N SER A 70 6.14 -5.26 -11.68
CA SER A 70 5.46 -5.82 -10.52
C SER A 70 5.05 -4.76 -9.51
N VAL A 71 5.52 -3.52 -9.66
CA VAL A 71 5.08 -2.42 -8.82
C VAL A 71 3.72 -1.96 -9.33
N ILE A 72 2.70 -2.14 -8.50
CA ILE A 72 1.32 -1.94 -8.92
C ILE A 72 0.68 -0.70 -8.33
N GLY A 73 1.36 -0.04 -7.43
CA GLY A 73 0.82 1.19 -6.84
C GLY A 73 1.68 1.71 -5.71
N ILE A 74 1.16 2.69 -5.04
CA ILE A 74 1.85 3.38 -3.95
C ILE A 74 0.93 3.46 -2.75
N SER A 75 1.52 3.37 -1.57
CA SER A 75 0.81 3.56 -0.32
C SER A 75 1.25 4.89 0.29
N HIS A 76 0.30 5.68 0.74
CA HIS A 76 0.54 6.93 1.46
C HIS A 76 -0.06 6.82 2.85
N SER A 77 0.59 7.41 3.85
CA SER A 77 -0.05 7.55 5.15
C SER A 77 -0.54 8.98 5.32
N HIS A 78 -1.69 9.12 5.97
CA HIS A 78 -2.31 10.44 6.20
C HIS A 78 -2.36 10.73 7.69
N PRO A 79 -1.44 11.57 8.19
CA PRO A 79 -1.45 11.93 9.61
C PRO A 79 -2.72 12.65 10.03
N SER A 80 -3.43 13.23 9.09
CA SER A 80 -4.70 13.91 9.40
C SER A 80 -5.83 12.96 9.75
N GLY A 81 -5.66 11.68 9.44
CA GLY A 81 -6.73 10.71 9.64
C GLY A 81 -7.71 10.61 8.48
N ALA A 82 -7.50 11.37 7.41
CA ALA A 82 -8.40 11.30 6.26
C ALA A 82 -8.16 10.00 5.50
N LEU A 83 -9.20 9.19 5.38
CA LEU A 83 -9.11 7.90 4.70
C LEU A 83 -9.62 8.05 3.27
N ARG A 84 -8.98 8.93 2.53
CA ARG A 84 -9.28 9.13 1.11
C ARG A 84 -8.14 9.90 0.48
N PRO A 85 -7.92 9.75 -0.83
CA PRO A 85 -6.87 10.49 -1.51
C PRO A 85 -7.18 11.99 -1.55
N SER A 86 -6.14 12.78 -1.47
CA SER A 86 -6.26 14.21 -1.74
C SER A 86 -6.17 14.44 -3.24
N ILE A 87 -6.45 15.67 -3.67
CA ILE A 87 -6.27 16.03 -5.07
C ILE A 87 -4.80 15.86 -5.46
N HIS A 88 -3.90 16.25 -4.55
CA HIS A 88 -2.47 16.08 -4.80
C HIS A 88 -2.11 14.60 -5.00
N ASP A 89 -2.66 13.73 -4.17
CA ASP A 89 -2.41 12.30 -4.30
C ASP A 89 -2.86 11.79 -5.66
N LEU A 90 -4.04 12.20 -6.10
CA LEU A 90 -4.57 11.73 -7.36
C LEU A 90 -3.79 12.27 -8.55
N ASN A 91 -3.26 13.48 -8.44
CA ASN A 91 -2.44 14.05 -9.50
C ASN A 91 -1.10 13.32 -9.65
N HIS A 92 -0.71 12.57 -8.63
CA HIS A 92 0.53 11.81 -8.65
C HIS A 92 0.28 10.31 -8.56
N PHE A 93 -0.88 9.89 -9.01
CA PHE A 93 -1.25 8.48 -9.00
C PHE A 93 -0.29 7.67 -9.86
N TYR A 94 0.11 6.51 -9.35
CA TYR A 94 0.97 5.61 -10.08
C TYR A 94 0.39 4.20 -10.03
N GLY A 95 0.41 3.52 -11.18
CA GLY A 95 0.00 2.14 -11.23
C GLY A 95 -1.49 1.95 -11.29
N LYS A 96 -1.97 0.89 -10.68
CA LYS A 96 -3.36 0.49 -10.76
C LYS A 96 -4.18 0.88 -9.57
N ILE A 97 -3.54 1.02 -8.42
CA ILE A 97 -4.24 1.32 -7.18
C ILE A 97 -3.40 2.23 -6.30
N MET A 98 -4.07 2.87 -5.37
CA MET A 98 -3.42 3.66 -4.32
C MET A 98 -3.98 3.18 -2.99
N VAL A 99 -3.10 2.98 -2.03
CA VAL A 99 -3.48 2.62 -0.67
C VAL A 99 -3.26 3.83 0.23
N ILE A 100 -4.23 4.11 1.08
CA ILE A 100 -4.10 5.16 2.09
C ILE A 100 -4.16 4.48 3.45
N ALA A 101 -3.20 4.82 4.31
CA ALA A 101 -3.25 4.43 5.72
C ALA A 101 -3.51 5.69 6.53
N ALA A 102 -4.58 5.68 7.32
CA ALA A 102 -5.00 6.87 8.05
C ALA A 102 -4.65 6.75 9.53
N TYR A 103 -4.16 7.84 10.11
CA TYR A 103 -3.92 7.91 11.55
C TYR A 103 -5.18 7.48 12.29
N PRO A 104 -5.10 6.68 13.35
CA PRO A 104 -3.90 6.35 14.12
C PRO A 104 -3.18 5.05 13.70
N TYR A 105 -3.49 4.48 12.57
CA TYR A 105 -2.78 3.33 12.01
C TYR A 105 -2.84 2.09 12.91
N GLU A 106 -3.95 1.88 13.61
CA GLU A 106 -4.02 0.83 14.63
C GLU A 106 -4.71 -0.43 14.19
N SER A 107 -5.50 -0.36 13.12
CA SER A 107 -6.23 -1.53 12.67
C SER A 107 -6.39 -1.47 11.16
N TYR A 108 -6.85 -2.58 10.60
CA TYR A 108 -7.06 -2.65 9.16
C TYR A 108 -8.16 -1.71 8.69
N SER A 109 -9.04 -1.26 9.59
CA SER A 109 -10.04 -0.25 9.22
C SER A 109 -9.40 1.11 8.92
N ASN A 110 -8.13 1.29 9.27
CA ASN A 110 -7.40 2.51 8.92
C ASN A 110 -6.77 2.42 7.53
N ILE A 111 -7.04 1.36 6.78
CA ILE A 111 -6.52 1.18 5.44
C ILE A 111 -7.66 1.28 4.44
N GLY A 112 -7.44 2.02 3.37
CA GLY A 112 -8.37 2.09 2.25
C GLY A 112 -7.63 1.96 0.93
N VAL A 113 -8.32 1.47 -0.08
CA VAL A 113 -7.74 1.27 -1.41
C VAL A 113 -8.59 2.04 -2.41
N PHE A 114 -7.95 2.70 -3.36
CA PHE A 114 -8.62 3.63 -4.27
C PHE A 114 -8.09 3.47 -5.69
N ASN A 115 -8.94 3.76 -6.66
CA ASN A 115 -8.52 3.79 -8.05
C ASN A 115 -8.08 5.21 -8.44
N SER A 116 -7.71 5.41 -9.70
CA SER A 116 -7.18 6.69 -10.16
C SER A 116 -8.21 7.80 -10.17
N HIS A 117 -9.48 7.47 -10.04
CA HIS A 117 -10.54 8.47 -9.93
C HIS A 117 -10.88 8.80 -8.48
N GLY A 118 -10.17 8.18 -7.54
CA GLY A 118 -10.43 8.41 -6.13
C GLY A 118 -11.58 7.59 -5.57
N ASN A 119 -12.09 6.63 -6.33
CA ASN A 119 -13.17 5.77 -5.85
C ASN A 119 -12.60 4.63 -5.03
N LYS A 120 -13.27 4.35 -3.92
CA LYS A 120 -12.84 3.28 -3.02
C LYS A 120 -13.09 1.93 -3.67
N LEU A 121 -12.13 1.04 -3.50
CA LEU A 121 -12.21 -0.33 -4.02
C LEU A 121 -12.41 -1.31 -2.87
N PRO A 122 -13.15 -2.40 -3.10
CA PRO A 122 -13.24 -3.45 -2.10
C PRO A 122 -11.87 -4.06 -1.84
N HIS A 123 -11.59 -4.33 -0.58
CA HIS A 123 -10.33 -4.97 -0.24
C HIS A 123 -10.47 -5.85 0.99
N GLU A 124 -9.53 -6.74 1.17
CA GLU A 124 -9.48 -7.58 2.35
C GLU A 124 -8.04 -7.93 2.68
N VAL A 125 -7.78 -8.20 3.93
CA VAL A 125 -6.49 -8.68 4.40
C VAL A 125 -6.61 -10.17 4.63
N LEU A 126 -5.75 -10.94 3.96
CA LEU A 126 -5.81 -12.39 4.06
C LEU A 126 -5.30 -12.86 5.42
N PRO A 127 -5.86 -13.93 5.96
CA PRO A 127 -5.33 -14.46 7.23
C PRO A 127 -3.95 -15.07 7.00
N ASP A 128 -3.16 -15.16 8.06
CA ASP A 128 -1.92 -15.92 8.03
C ASP A 128 -2.26 -17.36 7.88
N SER A 129 -1.76 -18.01 6.94
CA SER A 129 -2.06 -19.41 6.82
C SER A 129 -0.92 -20.26 7.29
N GLN A 130 -1.17 -19.77 6.91
CA GLN A 130 -0.62 -20.34 6.72
C GLN A 130 -0.09 -20.93 7.04
N HIS A 131 -0.32 -20.60 7.24
CA HIS A 131 0.11 -21.15 7.53
C HIS A 131 0.18 -21.91 7.54
N SER A 132 0.02 -21.69 7.39
CA SER A 132 0.25 -22.38 7.37
C SER A 132 0.60 -23.05 7.35
N GLY A 133 0.56 -23.02 7.48
CA GLY A 133 1.23 -23.68 7.47
C GLY A 133 1.62 -24.24 7.54
N SER A 134 1.47 -24.18 7.51
CA SER A 134 2.06 -24.77 7.60
C SER A 134 2.45 -25.35 7.58
N GLU A 135 2.28 -25.14 7.48
CA GLU A 135 2.81 -25.78 7.52
C GLU A 135 3.55 -26.09 7.59
N MET A 136 3.57 -25.84 7.68
CA MET A 136 4.34 -26.11 7.79
C MET A 136 4.91 -26.63 8.14
N THR A 137 4.77 -26.69 8.32
CA THR A 137 5.36 -27.20 8.67
C THR A 137 5.97 -27.77 8.81
N ASN A 138 6.07 -28.00 8.97
CA ASN A 138 6.69 -28.71 9.03
C ASN A 138 7.42 -28.93 8.76
N GLU A 139 7.46 -28.71 8.58
CA GLU A 139 8.32 -28.97 8.08
C GLU A 139 9.43 -28.32 8.20
N TRP A 140 9.82 -28.10 8.53
CA TRP A 140 11.05 -27.62 8.42
C TRP A 140 12.11 -27.72 9.31
#